data_d9c3eb93fae7d8a721a07c535e9a03fc
#
_entry.id   d9c3eb93fae7d8a721a07c535e9a03fc
#
_cell.length_a   1.000
_cell.length_b   1.000
_cell.length_c   1.000
_cell.angle_alpha   90.00
_cell.angle_beta   90.00
_cell.angle_gamma   90.00
#
_symmetry.space_group_name_H-M   'P 1'
#
loop_
_entity.id
_entity.type
_entity.pdbx_description
1 polymer ?
#
loop_
_entity_poly.entity_id
_entity_poly.type
_entity_poly.pdbx_seq_one_letter_code
_entity_poly.pdbx_strand_id
1 'polypeptide(L)'
;MADNKKIIEGLQIIVTDLAQQADGHAIQSKIFAAQGFSKLGEKYAEHAAEERGYVDKCIDRILDLGGEVKNEAKKEAPVYTDVIEWIKYDLQVSKDCLAWLKDLTEEARDDYTTYDILKEYYQDEEEDMYWAEQQLELIEKIGLQNWLNHQI
;
A
#
# COMPACT_ATOMS: atom_id res chain seq x y z
N MET A 1 25.63 -1.87 13.26
CA MET A 1 24.64 -1.03 13.97
C MET A 1 23.79 -0.27 12.95
N ALA A 2 22.48 -0.23 13.15
CA ALA A 2 21.59 0.48 12.21
C ALA A 2 21.85 1.99 12.22
N ASP A 3 21.77 2.63 11.06
CA ASP A 3 21.86 4.08 10.92
C ASP A 3 20.49 4.70 11.20
N ASN A 4 20.29 5.23 12.40
CA ASN A 4 19.00 5.79 12.81
C ASN A 4 18.53 6.92 11.91
N LYS A 5 19.43 7.76 11.42
CA LYS A 5 19.06 8.85 10.51
C LYS A 5 18.46 8.30 9.21
N LYS A 6 19.11 7.30 8.62
CA LYS A 6 18.66 6.67 7.37
C LYS A 6 17.33 5.93 7.57
N ILE A 7 17.20 5.26 8.72
CA ILE A 7 15.95 4.58 9.10
C ILE A 7 14.82 5.58 9.27
N ILE A 8 15.04 6.68 9.99
CA ILE A 8 14.02 7.72 10.20
C ILE A 8 13.60 8.34 8.88
N GLU A 9 14.53 8.63 7.98
CA GLU A 9 14.22 9.14 6.64
C GLU A 9 13.36 8.16 5.86
N GLY A 10 13.67 6.86 5.91
CA GLY A 10 12.88 5.82 5.26
C GLY A 10 11.48 5.68 5.84
N LEU A 11 11.35 5.70 7.16
CA LEU A 11 10.05 5.67 7.83
C LEU A 11 9.21 6.90 7.46
N GLN A 12 9.84 8.08 7.35
CA GLN A 12 9.14 9.29 6.93
C GLN A 12 8.60 9.17 5.49
N ILE A 13 9.34 8.54 4.60
CA ILE A 13 8.88 8.28 3.23
C ILE A 13 7.61 7.41 3.27
N ILE A 14 7.60 6.37 4.11
CA ILE A 14 6.40 5.53 4.28
C ILE A 14 5.23 6.37 4.82
N VAL A 15 5.46 7.19 5.84
CA VAL A 15 4.41 8.05 6.42
C VAL A 15 3.78 8.92 5.35
N THR A 16 4.59 9.50 4.46
CA THR A 16 4.09 10.39 3.42
C THR A 16 3.43 9.64 2.28
N ASP A 17 4.13 8.67 1.71
CA ASP A 17 3.69 8.01 0.48
C ASP A 17 2.58 6.97 0.74
N LEU A 18 2.67 6.23 1.84
CA LEU A 18 1.66 5.23 2.17
C LEU A 18 0.34 5.89 2.61
N ALA A 19 0.41 7.04 3.28
CA ALA A 19 -0.80 7.80 3.61
C ALA A 19 -1.53 8.23 2.33
N GLN A 20 -0.81 8.67 1.30
CA GLN A 20 -1.41 9.00 0.01
C GLN A 20 -1.98 7.76 -0.68
N GLN A 21 -1.28 6.64 -0.62
CA GLN A 21 -1.76 5.36 -1.17
C GLN A 21 -3.04 4.92 -0.48
N ALA A 22 -3.13 5.07 0.83
CA ALA A 22 -4.34 4.77 1.59
C ALA A 22 -5.51 5.66 1.16
N ASP A 23 -5.27 6.96 0.98
CA ASP A 23 -6.29 7.88 0.44
C ASP A 23 -6.73 7.45 -0.96
N GLY A 24 -5.81 7.05 -1.81
CA GLY A 24 -6.10 6.55 -3.15
C GLY A 24 -6.96 5.31 -3.15
N HIS A 25 -6.63 4.33 -2.29
CA HIS A 25 -7.44 3.11 -2.13
C HIS A 25 -8.83 3.44 -1.59
N ALA A 26 -8.94 4.37 -0.65
CA ALA A 26 -10.24 4.80 -0.12
C ALA A 26 -11.11 5.46 -1.20
N ILE A 27 -10.51 6.26 -2.07
CA ILE A 27 -11.22 6.89 -3.21
C ILE A 27 -11.67 5.81 -4.21
N GLN A 28 -10.80 4.89 -4.58
CA GLN A 28 -11.13 3.80 -5.51
C GLN A 28 -12.24 2.90 -4.93
N SER A 29 -12.22 2.65 -3.63
CA SER A 29 -13.29 1.92 -2.95
C SER A 29 -14.65 2.56 -3.23
N LYS A 30 -14.75 3.87 -3.10
CA LYS A 30 -15.99 4.62 -3.33
C LYS A 30 -16.40 4.61 -4.80
N ILE A 31 -15.43 4.78 -5.71
CA ILE A 31 -15.69 4.77 -7.16
C ILE A 31 -16.28 3.42 -7.58
N PHE A 32 -15.66 2.31 -7.19
CA PHE A 32 -16.11 0.99 -7.59
C PHE A 32 -17.45 0.61 -6.92
N ALA A 33 -17.67 0.99 -5.67
CA ALA A 33 -18.94 0.82 -5.01
C ALA A 33 -20.05 1.60 -5.74
N ALA A 34 -19.76 2.81 -6.17
CA ALA A 34 -20.72 3.63 -6.95
C ALA A 34 -21.04 3.03 -8.32
N GLN A 35 -20.14 2.23 -8.88
CA GLN A 35 -20.36 1.48 -10.12
C GLN A 35 -21.18 0.20 -9.90
N GLY A 36 -21.49 -0.16 -8.67
CA GLY A 36 -22.22 -1.36 -8.33
C GLY A 36 -21.33 -2.53 -7.88
N PHE A 37 -20.03 -2.35 -7.80
CA PHE A 37 -19.07 -3.39 -7.43
C PHE A 37 -18.72 -3.28 -5.95
N SER A 38 -19.69 -3.59 -5.07
CA SER A 38 -19.54 -3.39 -3.63
C SER A 38 -18.46 -4.26 -3.01
N LYS A 39 -18.26 -5.50 -3.47
CA LYS A 39 -17.17 -6.37 -2.95
C LYS A 39 -15.80 -5.82 -3.28
N LEU A 40 -15.62 -5.31 -4.50
CA LEU A 40 -14.37 -4.68 -4.90
C LEU A 40 -14.12 -3.42 -4.07
N GLY A 41 -15.18 -2.63 -3.84
CA GLY A 41 -15.12 -1.46 -2.96
C GLY A 41 -14.67 -1.84 -1.55
N GLU A 42 -15.24 -2.88 -0.97
CA GLU A 42 -14.86 -3.38 0.36
C GLU A 42 -13.38 -3.79 0.41
N LYS A 43 -12.88 -4.43 -0.65
CA LYS A 43 -11.48 -4.85 -0.73
C LYS A 43 -10.52 -3.66 -0.65
N TYR A 44 -10.80 -2.59 -1.40
CA TYR A 44 -9.95 -1.39 -1.36
C TYR A 44 -10.12 -0.57 -0.07
N ALA A 45 -11.31 -0.59 0.53
CA ALA A 45 -11.49 0.00 1.86
C ALA A 45 -10.65 -0.73 2.92
N GLU A 46 -10.57 -2.06 2.84
CA GLU A 46 -9.74 -2.89 3.71
C GLU A 46 -8.25 -2.57 3.52
N HIS A 47 -7.79 -2.47 2.27
CA HIS A 47 -6.41 -2.05 1.97
C HIS A 47 -6.09 -0.70 2.57
N ALA A 48 -6.99 0.28 2.43
CA ALA A 48 -6.79 1.62 2.98
C ALA A 48 -6.65 1.58 4.52
N ALA A 49 -7.48 0.80 5.20
CA ALA A 49 -7.44 0.69 6.65
C ALA A 49 -6.12 0.04 7.13
N GLU A 50 -5.67 -1.02 6.46
CA GLU A 50 -4.41 -1.69 6.78
C GLU A 50 -3.21 -0.75 6.59
N GLU A 51 -3.20 -0.01 5.49
CA GLU A 51 -2.14 0.95 5.18
C GLU A 51 -2.06 2.07 6.20
N ARG A 52 -3.20 2.60 6.66
CA ARG A 52 -3.23 3.60 7.73
C ARG A 52 -2.65 3.05 9.03
N GLY A 53 -2.88 1.78 9.31
CA GLY A 53 -2.28 1.10 10.46
C GLY A 53 -0.76 1.10 10.41
N TYR A 54 -0.18 0.82 9.23
CA TYR A 54 1.27 0.85 9.06
C TYR A 54 1.83 2.27 9.11
N VAL A 55 1.12 3.26 8.58
CA VAL A 55 1.50 4.67 8.73
C VAL A 55 1.59 5.04 10.21
N ASP A 56 0.59 4.65 11.01
CA ASP A 56 0.59 4.93 12.45
C ASP A 56 1.78 4.28 13.15
N LYS A 57 2.08 3.03 12.85
CA LYS A 57 3.24 2.33 13.41
C LYS A 57 4.56 3.02 13.07
N CYS A 58 4.68 3.51 11.84
CA CYS A 58 5.88 4.23 11.40
C CYS A 58 6.02 5.59 12.10
N ILE A 59 4.91 6.30 12.31
CA ILE A 59 4.91 7.55 13.09
C ILE A 59 5.41 7.28 14.51
N ASP A 60 4.84 6.29 15.18
CA ASP A 60 5.23 5.92 16.54
C ASP A 60 6.72 5.57 16.59
N ARG A 61 7.20 4.83 15.60
CA ARG A 61 8.60 4.40 15.58
C ARG A 61 9.57 5.55 15.36
N ILE A 62 9.25 6.52 14.50
CA ILE A 62 10.05 7.73 14.33
C ILE A 62 10.20 8.44 15.68
N LEU A 63 9.10 8.59 16.41
CA LEU A 63 9.11 9.26 17.72
C LEU A 63 9.92 8.47 18.74
N ASP A 64 9.80 7.13 18.77
CA ASP A 64 10.59 6.26 19.64
C ASP A 64 12.10 6.42 19.38
N LEU A 65 12.48 6.61 18.13
CA LEU A 65 13.89 6.78 17.73
C LEU A 65 14.40 8.21 17.94
N GLY A 66 13.56 9.11 18.47
CA GLY A 66 13.93 10.50 18.75
C GLY A 66 13.89 11.41 17.53
N GLY A 67 13.23 10.96 16.45
CA GLY A 67 13.07 11.75 15.23
C GLY A 67 11.87 12.69 15.27
N GLU A 68 11.79 13.54 14.26
CA GLU A 68 10.64 14.43 14.03
C GLU A 68 9.81 13.90 12.88
N VAL A 69 8.50 13.84 13.06
CA VAL A 69 7.57 13.44 12.00
C VAL A 69 7.10 14.70 11.27
N LYS A 70 7.10 14.63 9.95
CA LYS A 70 6.65 15.75 9.10
C LYS A 70 5.32 15.40 8.44
N ASN A 71 4.49 16.41 8.27
CA ASN A 71 3.31 16.32 7.42
C ASN A 71 3.64 16.98 6.09
N GLU A 72 4.26 16.20 5.21
CA GLU A 72 4.80 16.69 3.94
C GLU A 72 3.72 16.87 2.90
N ALA A 73 3.93 17.81 1.98
CA ALA A 73 3.09 17.98 0.79
C ALA A 73 3.19 16.74 -0.10
N LYS A 74 2.07 16.36 -0.71
CA LYS A 74 1.99 15.20 -1.60
C LYS A 74 1.61 15.66 -3.01
N LYS A 75 2.15 14.98 -4.01
CA LYS A 75 1.78 15.22 -5.42
C LYS A 75 0.43 14.58 -5.68
N GLU A 76 -0.31 15.15 -6.66
CA GLU A 76 -1.54 14.52 -7.13
C GLU A 76 -1.22 13.12 -7.68
N ALA A 77 -2.02 12.15 -7.29
CA ALA A 77 -1.94 10.78 -7.80
C ALA A 77 -3.14 10.50 -8.71
N PRO A 78 -2.98 9.64 -9.73
CA PRO A 78 -4.08 9.36 -10.66
C PRO A 78 -5.20 8.58 -9.98
N VAL A 79 -6.43 8.80 -10.46
CA VAL A 79 -7.64 8.09 -10.07
C VAL A 79 -8.22 7.46 -11.33
N TYR A 80 -8.73 6.24 -11.22
CA TYR A 80 -9.21 5.47 -12.36
C TYR A 80 -10.69 5.10 -12.19
N THR A 81 -11.41 5.15 -13.28
CA THR A 81 -12.78 4.62 -13.36
C THR A 81 -12.80 3.23 -13.98
N ASP A 82 -11.79 2.88 -14.77
CA ASP A 82 -11.66 1.56 -15.38
C ASP A 82 -10.95 0.60 -14.42
N VAL A 83 -11.60 -0.53 -14.14
CA VAL A 83 -11.12 -1.51 -13.18
C VAL A 83 -9.77 -2.10 -13.57
N ILE A 84 -9.61 -2.48 -14.84
CA ILE A 84 -8.37 -3.12 -15.31
C ILE A 84 -7.20 -2.14 -15.27
N GLU A 85 -7.41 -0.91 -15.72
CA GLU A 85 -6.37 0.12 -15.68
C GLU A 85 -5.91 0.40 -14.25
N TRP A 86 -6.89 0.47 -13.32
CA TRP A 86 -6.58 0.65 -11.91
C TRP A 86 -5.75 -0.50 -11.34
N ILE A 87 -6.17 -1.75 -11.56
CA ILE A 87 -5.47 -2.91 -11.02
C ILE A 87 -4.04 -2.96 -11.55
N LYS A 88 -3.83 -2.67 -12.83
CA LYS A 88 -2.49 -2.62 -13.44
C LYS A 88 -1.62 -1.52 -12.82
N TYR A 89 -2.18 -0.34 -12.63
CA TYR A 89 -1.47 0.77 -12.00
C TYR A 89 -1.08 0.42 -10.55
N ASP A 90 -2.04 -0.07 -9.77
CA ASP A 90 -1.83 -0.41 -8.37
C ASP A 90 -0.81 -1.54 -8.22
N LEU A 91 -0.84 -2.53 -9.11
CA LEU A 91 0.14 -3.60 -9.15
C LEU A 91 1.56 -3.06 -9.37
N GLN A 92 1.73 -2.12 -10.28
CA GLN A 92 3.05 -1.53 -10.53
C GLN A 92 3.54 -0.72 -9.33
N VAL A 93 2.64 0.02 -8.67
CA VAL A 93 2.96 0.74 -7.43
C VAL A 93 3.43 -0.25 -6.35
N SER A 94 2.74 -1.37 -6.20
CA SER A 94 3.14 -2.42 -5.24
C SER A 94 4.52 -2.98 -5.55
N LYS A 95 4.81 -3.29 -6.80
CA LYS A 95 6.12 -3.80 -7.21
C LYS A 95 7.24 -2.82 -6.92
N ASP A 96 7.04 -1.55 -7.24
CA ASP A 96 8.02 -0.49 -7.00
C ASP A 96 8.23 -0.29 -5.49
N CYS A 97 7.15 -0.30 -4.72
CA CYS A 97 7.20 -0.20 -3.27
C CYS A 97 7.99 -1.35 -2.65
N LEU A 98 7.74 -2.58 -3.07
CA LEU A 98 8.43 -3.75 -2.54
C LEU A 98 9.93 -3.71 -2.82
N ALA A 99 10.34 -3.28 -4.00
CA ALA A 99 11.75 -3.15 -4.35
C ALA A 99 12.48 -2.16 -3.43
N TRP A 100 11.86 -1.00 -3.19
CA TRP A 100 12.40 0.02 -2.30
C TRP A 100 12.38 -0.44 -0.82
N LEU A 101 11.26 -1.01 -0.40
CA LEU A 101 11.04 -1.42 0.99
C LEU A 101 11.99 -2.54 1.42
N LYS A 102 12.36 -3.42 0.49
CA LYS A 102 13.34 -4.47 0.74
C LYS A 102 14.66 -3.89 1.24
N ASP A 103 15.16 -2.86 0.58
CA ASP A 103 16.42 -2.23 0.94
C ASP A 103 16.34 -1.55 2.31
N LEU A 104 15.25 -0.85 2.60
CA LEU A 104 15.04 -0.23 3.90
C LEU A 104 14.93 -1.28 5.01
N THR A 105 14.23 -2.38 4.75
CA THR A 105 14.07 -3.46 5.72
C THR A 105 15.43 -4.09 6.06
N GLU A 106 16.28 -4.33 5.06
CA GLU A 106 17.65 -4.83 5.28
C GLU A 106 18.48 -3.85 6.10
N GLU A 107 18.36 -2.55 5.85
CA GLU A 107 19.07 -1.51 6.61
C GLU A 107 18.68 -1.54 8.10
N ALA A 108 17.44 -1.91 8.40
CA ALA A 108 16.92 -1.96 9.78
C ALA A 108 17.17 -3.30 10.50
N ARG A 109 17.90 -4.23 9.90
CA ARG A 109 18.04 -5.60 10.40
C ARG A 109 18.53 -5.68 11.85
N ASP A 110 19.39 -4.77 12.28
CA ASP A 110 19.92 -4.74 13.64
C ASP A 110 19.02 -4.02 14.64
N ASP A 111 17.99 -3.33 14.16
CA ASP A 111 16.95 -2.69 14.98
C ASP A 111 15.69 -3.57 14.89
N TYR A 112 15.58 -4.50 15.81
CA TYR A 112 14.55 -5.54 15.75
C TYR A 112 13.12 -4.99 15.74
N THR A 113 12.86 -3.91 16.46
CA THR A 113 11.52 -3.31 16.49
C THR A 113 11.16 -2.69 15.16
N THR A 114 12.07 -1.91 14.58
CA THR A 114 11.88 -1.32 13.24
C THR A 114 11.82 -2.41 12.17
N TYR A 115 12.74 -3.37 12.25
CA TYR A 115 12.79 -4.50 11.32
C TYR A 115 11.45 -5.27 11.29
N ASP A 116 10.88 -5.53 12.45
CA ASP A 116 9.62 -6.25 12.57
C ASP A 116 8.45 -5.48 11.93
N ILE A 117 8.37 -4.17 12.16
CA ILE A 117 7.36 -3.30 11.54
C ILE A 117 7.49 -3.34 10.01
N LEU A 118 8.71 -3.14 9.50
CA LEU A 118 8.96 -3.09 8.06
C LEU A 118 8.73 -4.45 7.39
N LYS A 119 9.09 -5.53 8.06
CA LYS A 119 8.88 -6.90 7.56
C LYS A 119 7.40 -7.23 7.48
N GLU A 120 6.62 -6.86 8.49
CA GLU A 120 5.18 -7.08 8.51
C GLU A 120 4.51 -6.29 7.36
N TYR A 121 4.88 -5.03 7.20
CA TYR A 121 4.38 -4.21 6.09
C TYR A 121 4.79 -4.80 4.74
N TYR A 122 6.04 -5.25 4.60
CA TYR A 122 6.51 -5.91 3.37
C TYR A 122 5.64 -7.11 3.01
N GLN A 123 5.36 -7.98 3.99
CA GLN A 123 4.54 -9.16 3.76
C GLN A 123 3.11 -8.82 3.35
N ASP A 124 2.53 -7.79 3.96
CA ASP A 124 1.19 -7.31 3.62
C ASP A 124 1.13 -6.77 2.20
N GLU A 125 2.10 -5.93 1.82
CA GLU A 125 2.19 -5.37 0.46
C GLU A 125 2.42 -6.47 -0.58
N GLU A 126 3.20 -7.49 -0.25
CA GLU A 126 3.44 -8.63 -1.12
C GLU A 126 2.16 -9.44 -1.34
N GLU A 127 1.35 -9.64 -0.30
CA GLU A 127 0.05 -10.29 -0.43
C GLU A 127 -0.89 -9.50 -1.35
N ASP A 128 -0.89 -8.17 -1.23
CA ASP A 128 -1.68 -7.30 -2.08
C ASP A 128 -1.22 -7.39 -3.54
N MET A 129 0.09 -7.46 -3.76
CA MET A 129 0.66 -7.66 -5.09
C MET A 129 0.19 -8.98 -5.71
N TYR A 130 0.29 -10.08 -4.96
CA TYR A 130 -0.17 -11.38 -5.44
C TYR A 130 -1.67 -11.40 -5.72
N TRP A 131 -2.45 -10.75 -4.90
CA TRP A 131 -3.89 -10.62 -5.13
C TRP A 131 -4.17 -9.92 -6.46
N ALA A 132 -3.51 -8.78 -6.71
CA ALA A 132 -3.69 -8.02 -7.94
C ALA A 132 -3.29 -8.85 -9.18
N GLU A 133 -2.15 -9.54 -9.12
CA GLU A 133 -1.71 -10.42 -10.21
C GLU A 133 -2.75 -11.52 -10.48
N GLN A 134 -3.27 -12.13 -9.42
CA GLN A 134 -4.28 -13.17 -9.52
C GLN A 134 -5.56 -12.65 -10.16
N GLN A 135 -6.00 -11.43 -9.81
CA GLN A 135 -7.20 -10.85 -10.40
C GLN A 135 -7.03 -10.62 -11.91
N LEU A 136 -5.88 -10.09 -12.32
CA LEU A 136 -5.60 -9.88 -13.75
C LEU A 136 -5.59 -11.20 -14.53
N GLU A 137 -4.97 -12.24 -13.98
CA GLU A 137 -4.97 -13.57 -14.59
C GLU A 137 -6.37 -14.15 -14.67
N LEU A 138 -7.17 -13.99 -13.62
CA LEU A 138 -8.54 -14.48 -13.58
C LEU A 138 -9.42 -13.78 -14.62
N ILE A 139 -9.25 -12.47 -14.78
CA ILE A 139 -9.96 -11.68 -15.81
C ILE A 139 -9.64 -12.24 -17.20
N GLU A 140 -8.38 -12.58 -17.49
CA GLU A 140 -8.00 -13.18 -18.78
C GLU A 140 -8.67 -14.54 -18.98
N LYS A 141 -8.79 -15.36 -17.93
CA LYS A 141 -9.33 -16.72 -18.02
C LYS A 141 -10.84 -16.76 -18.17
N ILE A 142 -11.58 -15.94 -17.43
CA ILE A 142 -13.05 -16.01 -17.39
C ILE A 142 -13.73 -14.84 -18.06
N GLY A 143 -12.98 -13.84 -18.48
CA GLY A 143 -13.51 -12.62 -19.09
C GLY A 143 -13.89 -11.58 -18.04
N LEU A 144 -13.83 -10.31 -18.45
CA LEU A 144 -14.09 -9.18 -17.55
C LEU A 144 -15.50 -9.20 -16.98
N GLN A 145 -16.51 -9.45 -17.81
CA GLN A 145 -17.90 -9.43 -17.34
C GLN A 145 -18.19 -10.50 -16.29
N ASN A 146 -17.65 -11.71 -16.49
CA ASN A 146 -17.80 -12.78 -15.51
C ASN A 146 -17.11 -12.43 -14.21
N TRP A 147 -15.91 -11.85 -14.31
CA TRP A 147 -15.17 -11.40 -13.13
C TRP A 147 -15.91 -10.29 -12.39
N LEU A 148 -16.45 -9.29 -13.11
CA LEU A 148 -17.23 -8.20 -12.52
C LEU A 148 -18.47 -8.70 -11.79
N ASN A 149 -19.12 -9.76 -12.28
CA ASN A 149 -20.27 -10.36 -11.61
C ASN A 149 -19.93 -10.86 -10.20
N HIS A 150 -18.71 -11.24 -9.96
CA HIS A 150 -18.23 -11.68 -8.63
C HIS A 150 -17.90 -10.52 -7.71
N GLN A 151 -17.94 -9.28 -8.21
CA GLN A 151 -17.60 -8.08 -7.44
C GLN A 151 -18.83 -7.33 -6.91
N ILE A 152 -20.00 -7.77 -7.30
CA ILE A 152 -21.28 -7.14 -6.90
C ILE A 152 -21.60 -7.40 -5.42
#